data_90bf2e8f95b1061afd0567f88ccadc14
#
_entry.id   90bf2e8f95b1061afd0567f88ccadc14
#
_cell.length_a   1.000
_cell.length_b   1.000
_cell.length_c   1.000
_cell.angle_alpha   90.00
_cell.angle_beta   90.00
_cell.angle_gamma   90.00
#
_symmetry.space_group_name_H-M   'P 1'
#
loop_
_entity.id
_entity.type
_entity.pdbx_description
1 polymer ?
#
loop_
_entity_poly.entity_id
_entity_poly.type
_entity_poly.pdbx_seq_one_letter_code
_entity_poly.pdbx_strand_id
1 'polypeptide(L)'
;MTPALRCVGLRQKFGDTVAVDGLDLEVERGEVFGLLGPNGAGKTTTIRMITTLLPAPPGAIQVMGRDVARQRTAVRRLIGYVPQQLSADGTLTGRENVALFARLYDVPRAARAAQVAAVLDAMDLTEVADRPSKTYSGGMVRRLELAQALVSAPQLLILDEPTVGLDPVARDGVWDRIAAIRAATGMTVLVTTHAMQEADEHCERVALMHRGRIRAQGSPGELKDALGPDATLDDVFRHHTGNALTGDNENGGMRDVRAARRTARRVG
;
A
#
# COMPACT_ATOMS: atom_id res chain seq x y z
N MET A 1 18.71 -15.14 5.27
CA MET A 1 17.37 -15.64 4.82
C MET A 1 16.97 -14.85 3.57
N THR A 2 16.10 -15.37 2.69
CA THR A 2 15.60 -14.61 1.54
C THR A 2 14.57 -13.59 2.03
N PRO A 3 14.73 -12.28 1.74
CA PRO A 3 13.78 -11.24 2.17
C PRO A 3 12.40 -11.45 1.52
N ALA A 4 11.37 -10.83 2.10
CA ALA A 4 10.02 -10.85 1.56
C ALA A 4 9.94 -10.04 0.25
N LEU A 5 10.61 -8.88 0.20
CA LEU A 5 10.72 -8.03 -0.96
C LEU A 5 12.16 -7.53 -1.12
N ARG A 6 12.66 -7.54 -2.34
CA ARG A 6 13.93 -6.92 -2.70
C ARG A 6 13.78 -6.15 -4.00
N CYS A 7 14.17 -4.88 -3.99
CA CYS A 7 14.30 -4.03 -5.16
C CYS A 7 15.77 -3.61 -5.31
N VAL A 8 16.31 -3.67 -6.53
CA VAL A 8 17.72 -3.31 -6.80
C VAL A 8 17.77 -2.37 -7.99
N GLY A 9 18.28 -1.16 -7.77
CA GLY A 9 18.47 -0.15 -8.79
C GLY A 9 17.20 0.18 -9.57
N LEU A 10 16.03 0.04 -8.96
CA LEU A 10 14.74 0.16 -9.65
C LEU A 10 14.56 1.55 -10.23
N ARG A 11 14.22 1.61 -11.53
CA ARG A 11 13.97 2.85 -12.27
C ARG A 11 12.67 2.79 -13.04
N GLN A 12 11.94 3.92 -13.04
CA GLN A 12 10.75 4.10 -13.86
C GLN A 12 10.64 5.55 -14.34
N LYS A 13 10.44 5.69 -15.66
CA LYS A 13 10.27 6.98 -16.31
C LYS A 13 8.95 7.02 -17.06
N PHE A 14 8.25 8.16 -17.03
CA PHE A 14 7.05 8.44 -17.82
C PHE A 14 7.30 9.72 -18.65
N GLY A 15 7.43 9.59 -19.95
CA GLY A 15 7.85 10.71 -20.79
C GLY A 15 9.19 11.26 -20.28
N ASP A 16 9.25 12.54 -19.91
CA ASP A 16 10.44 13.20 -19.35
C ASP A 16 10.55 13.10 -17.82
N THR A 17 9.49 12.66 -17.13
CA THR A 17 9.46 12.58 -15.68
C THR A 17 10.02 11.26 -15.18
N VAL A 18 11.07 11.32 -14.34
CA VAL A 18 11.62 10.14 -13.63
C VAL A 18 10.84 9.98 -12.32
N ALA A 19 9.98 8.97 -12.26
CA ALA A 19 9.15 8.70 -11.09
C ALA A 19 9.87 7.85 -10.01
N VAL A 20 10.76 6.95 -10.43
CA VAL A 20 11.62 6.15 -9.55
C VAL A 20 13.02 6.16 -10.16
N ASP A 21 14.05 6.44 -9.35
CA ASP A 21 15.42 6.69 -9.82
C ASP A 21 16.45 5.96 -8.97
N GLY A 22 16.72 4.71 -9.31
CA GLY A 22 17.73 3.89 -8.66
C GLY A 22 17.33 3.51 -7.23
N LEU A 23 16.09 3.03 -7.03
CA LEU A 23 15.59 2.64 -5.73
C LEU A 23 16.11 1.25 -5.36
N ASP A 24 16.81 1.18 -4.21
CA ASP A 24 17.18 -0.04 -3.50
C ASP A 24 16.34 -0.15 -2.24
N LEU A 25 15.64 -1.28 -2.08
CA LEU A 25 14.74 -1.53 -0.96
C LEU A 25 14.75 -3.00 -0.59
N GLU A 26 14.84 -3.29 0.70
CA GLU A 26 14.75 -4.66 1.22
C GLU A 26 13.79 -4.69 2.41
N VAL A 27 12.79 -5.58 2.34
CA VAL A 27 11.80 -5.83 3.39
C VAL A 27 11.96 -7.25 3.87
N GLU A 28 12.19 -7.41 5.17
CA GLU A 28 12.37 -8.71 5.79
C GLU A 28 11.04 -9.45 5.96
N ARG A 29 11.12 -10.75 6.18
CA ARG A 29 9.91 -11.55 6.41
C ARG A 29 9.30 -11.26 7.78
N GLY A 30 8.00 -11.09 7.82
CA GLY A 30 7.21 -10.90 9.03
C GLY A 30 7.28 -9.46 9.59
N GLU A 31 8.04 -8.52 9.01
CA GLU A 31 8.06 -7.14 9.48
C GLU A 31 6.89 -6.30 8.92
N VAL A 32 6.56 -5.22 9.60
CA VAL A 32 5.79 -4.09 9.08
C VAL A 32 6.76 -3.01 8.62
N PHE A 33 6.82 -2.83 7.30
CA PHE A 33 7.72 -1.87 6.67
C PHE A 33 6.96 -0.69 6.06
N GLY A 34 7.38 0.54 6.36
CA GLY A 34 6.80 1.77 5.84
C GLY A 34 7.60 2.37 4.69
N LEU A 35 6.98 2.61 3.53
CA LEU A 35 7.54 3.44 2.46
C LEU A 35 6.88 4.82 2.52
N LEU A 36 7.61 5.79 3.09
CA LEU A 36 7.10 7.11 3.46
C LEU A 36 7.52 8.19 2.49
N GLY A 37 6.72 9.22 2.37
CA GLY A 37 7.06 10.40 1.56
C GLY A 37 5.84 11.16 1.07
N PRO A 38 6.02 12.38 0.54
CA PRO A 38 4.95 13.21 0.04
C PRO A 38 4.30 12.63 -1.22
N ASN A 39 3.19 13.24 -1.64
CA ASN A 39 2.59 12.95 -2.94
C ASN A 39 3.59 13.24 -4.06
N GLY A 40 3.65 12.36 -5.06
CA GLY A 40 4.62 12.48 -6.15
C GLY A 40 6.04 11.96 -5.81
N ALA A 41 6.31 11.46 -4.60
CA ALA A 41 7.62 10.90 -4.26
C ALA A 41 8.00 9.65 -5.05
N GLY A 42 7.03 8.94 -5.66
CA GLY A 42 7.24 7.69 -6.41
C GLY A 42 6.70 6.43 -5.72
N LYS A 43 6.10 6.55 -4.52
CA LYS A 43 5.57 5.43 -3.72
C LYS A 43 4.61 4.53 -4.53
N THR A 44 3.50 5.10 -5.02
CA THR A 44 2.48 4.35 -5.78
C THR A 44 3.06 3.75 -7.07
N THR A 45 4.01 4.42 -7.72
CA THR A 45 4.71 3.86 -8.90
C THR A 45 5.51 2.62 -8.50
N THR A 46 6.26 2.68 -7.41
CA THR A 46 7.00 1.54 -6.86
C THR A 46 6.06 0.38 -6.51
N ILE A 47 4.95 0.66 -5.80
CA ILE A 47 3.93 -0.36 -5.48
C ILE A 47 3.35 -1.00 -6.75
N ARG A 48 3.00 -0.21 -7.76
CA ARG A 48 2.46 -0.75 -9.02
C ARG A 48 3.44 -1.65 -9.77
N MET A 49 4.75 -1.42 -9.66
CA MET A 49 5.76 -2.31 -10.23
C MET A 49 5.89 -3.59 -9.40
N ILE A 50 5.90 -3.52 -8.07
CA ILE A 50 5.93 -4.68 -7.17
C ILE A 50 4.70 -5.56 -7.38
N THR A 51 3.51 -4.97 -7.48
CA THR A 51 2.22 -5.68 -7.68
C THR A 51 1.98 -6.11 -9.13
N THR A 52 2.95 -5.96 -10.01
CA THR A 52 2.86 -6.31 -11.46
C THR A 52 1.86 -5.49 -12.27
N LEU A 53 1.32 -4.41 -11.74
CA LEU A 53 0.42 -3.47 -12.44
C LEU A 53 1.18 -2.58 -13.44
N LEU A 54 2.48 -2.34 -13.18
CA LEU A 54 3.41 -1.74 -14.13
C LEU A 54 4.55 -2.73 -14.43
N PRO A 55 5.08 -2.73 -15.65
CA PRO A 55 6.26 -3.52 -15.97
C PRO A 55 7.47 -3.12 -15.12
N ALA A 56 8.25 -4.12 -14.68
CA ALA A 56 9.53 -3.92 -14.02
C ALA A 56 10.64 -4.55 -14.87
N PRO A 57 11.88 -4.01 -14.82
CA PRO A 57 13.02 -4.67 -15.46
C PRO A 57 13.26 -6.06 -14.85
N PRO A 58 13.65 -7.07 -15.66
CA PRO A 58 14.00 -8.39 -15.15
C PRO A 58 15.11 -8.32 -14.10
N GLY A 59 14.95 -9.00 -12.98
CA GLY A 59 15.91 -9.02 -11.88
C GLY A 59 15.84 -7.83 -10.92
N ALA A 60 15.14 -6.75 -11.28
CA ALA A 60 15.07 -5.54 -10.46
C ALA A 60 14.16 -5.69 -9.23
N ILE A 61 13.17 -6.56 -9.28
CA ILE A 61 12.25 -6.78 -8.14
C ILE A 61 12.07 -8.28 -7.90
N GLN A 62 12.24 -8.70 -6.66
CA GLN A 62 11.95 -10.05 -6.20
C GLN A 62 10.98 -10.03 -5.01
N VAL A 63 9.95 -10.87 -5.06
CA VAL A 63 9.00 -11.11 -3.97
C VAL A 63 9.14 -12.57 -3.54
N MET A 64 9.47 -12.82 -2.28
CA MET A 64 9.77 -14.16 -1.76
C MET A 64 10.75 -14.95 -2.64
N GLY A 65 11.77 -14.25 -3.18
CA GLY A 65 12.77 -14.80 -4.11
C GLY A 65 12.30 -15.01 -5.55
N ARG A 66 11.06 -14.64 -5.91
CA ARG A 66 10.53 -14.75 -7.26
C ARG A 66 10.65 -13.43 -8.03
N ASP A 67 11.21 -13.48 -9.22
CA ASP A 67 11.34 -12.31 -10.11
C ASP A 67 9.95 -11.84 -10.60
N VAL A 68 9.63 -10.59 -10.29
CA VAL A 68 8.34 -9.96 -10.63
C VAL A 68 8.11 -9.89 -12.15
N ALA A 69 9.14 -9.65 -12.95
CA ALA A 69 9.01 -9.54 -14.39
C ALA A 69 8.79 -10.91 -15.07
N ARG A 70 9.47 -11.94 -14.58
CA ARG A 70 9.49 -13.29 -15.18
C ARG A 70 8.41 -14.21 -14.62
N GLN A 71 7.99 -14.03 -13.38
CA GLN A 71 7.12 -14.95 -12.64
C GLN A 71 5.83 -14.25 -12.13
N ARG A 72 5.24 -13.36 -12.93
CA ARG A 72 4.10 -12.50 -12.54
C ARG A 72 2.97 -13.24 -11.86
N THR A 73 2.50 -14.35 -12.43
CA THR A 73 1.38 -15.12 -11.87
C THR A 73 1.75 -15.73 -10.51
N ALA A 74 2.96 -16.25 -10.36
CA ALA A 74 3.42 -16.80 -9.09
C ALA A 74 3.58 -15.72 -8.03
N VAL A 75 4.07 -14.53 -8.41
CA VAL A 75 4.17 -13.37 -7.51
C VAL A 75 2.79 -12.89 -7.06
N ARG A 76 1.82 -12.77 -7.96
CA ARG A 76 0.44 -12.34 -7.63
C ARG A 76 -0.24 -13.25 -6.61
N ARG A 77 0.07 -14.55 -6.60
CA ARG A 77 -0.45 -15.50 -5.59
C ARG A 77 0.18 -15.32 -4.21
N LEU A 78 1.30 -14.61 -4.11
CA LEU A 78 1.98 -14.33 -2.84
C LEU A 78 1.61 -12.98 -2.23
N ILE A 79 0.96 -12.11 -3.02
CA ILE A 79 0.67 -10.72 -2.64
C ILE A 79 -0.82 -10.54 -2.43
N GLY A 80 -1.20 -9.91 -1.31
CA GLY A 80 -2.46 -9.19 -1.14
C GLY A 80 -2.21 -7.70 -1.38
N TYR A 81 -3.10 -7.03 -2.11
CA TYR A 81 -2.94 -5.61 -2.41
C TYR A 81 -4.22 -4.83 -2.13
N VAL A 82 -4.11 -3.79 -1.33
CA VAL A 82 -5.17 -2.81 -1.06
C VAL A 82 -4.75 -1.48 -1.67
N PRO A 83 -5.41 -1.03 -2.74
CA PRO A 83 -5.07 0.23 -3.40
C PRO A 83 -5.54 1.44 -2.58
N GLN A 84 -4.99 2.62 -2.89
CA GLN A 84 -5.39 3.89 -2.28
C GLN A 84 -6.87 4.23 -2.57
N GLN A 85 -7.32 4.00 -3.81
CA GLN A 85 -8.72 4.21 -4.19
C GLN A 85 -9.55 3.01 -3.78
N LEU A 86 -10.77 3.27 -3.27
CA LEU A 86 -11.71 2.21 -2.92
C LEU A 86 -12.04 1.36 -4.14
N SER A 87 -11.97 0.03 -3.98
CA SER A 87 -12.10 -0.97 -5.04
C SER A 87 -13.24 -1.95 -4.84
N ALA A 88 -13.91 -1.93 -3.67
CA ALA A 88 -15.07 -2.78 -3.40
C ALA A 88 -16.26 -2.38 -4.29
N ASP A 89 -16.92 -3.38 -4.90
CA ASP A 89 -18.11 -3.16 -5.71
C ASP A 89 -19.33 -2.90 -4.81
N GLY A 90 -19.84 -1.67 -4.85
CA GLY A 90 -20.97 -1.24 -4.03
C GLY A 90 -22.28 -1.98 -4.28
N THR A 91 -22.44 -2.64 -5.44
CA THR A 91 -23.64 -3.38 -5.80
C THR A 91 -23.66 -4.80 -5.22
N LEU A 92 -22.49 -5.34 -4.90
CA LEU A 92 -22.32 -6.64 -4.27
C LEU A 92 -22.42 -6.53 -2.74
N THR A 93 -22.82 -7.62 -2.09
CA THR A 93 -22.70 -7.76 -0.65
C THR A 93 -21.22 -7.88 -0.24
N GLY A 94 -20.91 -7.69 1.05
CA GLY A 94 -19.56 -7.91 1.56
C GLY A 94 -19.05 -9.31 1.27
N ARG A 95 -19.91 -10.32 1.49
CA ARG A 95 -19.58 -11.72 1.22
C ARG A 95 -19.31 -11.98 -0.27
N GLU A 96 -20.13 -11.44 -1.16
CA GLU A 96 -19.95 -11.59 -2.61
C GLU A 96 -18.67 -10.92 -3.09
N ASN A 97 -18.35 -9.74 -2.56
CA ASN A 97 -17.09 -9.04 -2.82
C ASN A 97 -15.87 -9.92 -2.49
N VAL A 98 -15.82 -10.48 -1.28
CA VAL A 98 -14.71 -11.37 -0.87
C VAL A 98 -14.72 -12.67 -1.67
N ALA A 99 -15.88 -13.26 -1.94
CA ALA A 99 -16.00 -14.49 -2.73
C ALA A 99 -15.54 -14.30 -4.18
N LEU A 100 -15.72 -13.12 -4.76
CA LEU A 100 -15.19 -12.77 -6.08
C LEU A 100 -13.66 -12.84 -6.07
N PHE A 101 -13.01 -12.23 -5.09
CA PHE A 101 -11.55 -12.26 -4.95
C PHE A 101 -11.03 -13.68 -4.66
N ALA A 102 -11.72 -14.46 -3.84
CA ALA A 102 -11.38 -15.87 -3.63
C ALA A 102 -11.36 -16.69 -4.94
N ARG A 103 -12.20 -16.33 -5.92
CA ARG A 103 -12.17 -16.94 -7.25
C ARG A 103 -11.02 -16.42 -8.11
N LEU A 104 -10.79 -15.11 -8.10
CA LEU A 104 -9.74 -14.46 -8.89
C LEU A 104 -8.33 -14.91 -8.47
N TYR A 105 -8.14 -15.19 -7.18
CA TYR A 105 -6.87 -15.68 -6.61
C TYR A 105 -6.77 -17.21 -6.58
N ASP A 106 -7.64 -17.93 -7.31
CA ASP A 106 -7.61 -19.39 -7.43
C ASP A 106 -7.71 -20.13 -6.09
N VAL A 107 -8.38 -19.58 -5.07
CA VAL A 107 -8.65 -20.31 -3.83
C VAL A 107 -9.42 -21.59 -4.17
N PRO A 108 -8.99 -22.77 -3.70
CA PRO A 108 -9.64 -24.04 -4.01
C PRO A 108 -11.14 -24.01 -3.68
N ARG A 109 -11.98 -24.51 -4.59
CA ARG A 109 -13.45 -24.43 -4.45
C ARG A 109 -13.95 -24.94 -3.11
N ALA A 110 -13.38 -26.04 -2.62
CA ALA A 110 -13.74 -26.65 -1.34
C ALA A 110 -13.43 -25.74 -0.12
N ALA A 111 -12.40 -24.88 -0.22
CA ALA A 111 -11.97 -24.00 0.87
C ALA A 111 -12.62 -22.60 0.83
N ARG A 112 -13.21 -22.19 -0.32
CA ARG A 112 -13.67 -20.79 -0.53
C ARG A 112 -14.65 -20.32 0.52
N ALA A 113 -15.67 -21.10 0.82
CA ALA A 113 -16.70 -20.68 1.78
C ALA A 113 -16.12 -20.46 3.19
N ALA A 114 -15.26 -21.37 3.64
CA ALA A 114 -14.60 -21.27 4.93
C ALA A 114 -13.63 -20.07 4.99
N GLN A 115 -12.81 -19.87 3.95
CA GLN A 115 -11.88 -18.74 3.91
C GLN A 115 -12.59 -17.39 3.83
N VAL A 116 -13.68 -17.27 3.03
CA VAL A 116 -14.50 -16.07 2.98
C VAL A 116 -15.10 -15.75 4.35
N ALA A 117 -15.65 -16.75 5.05
CA ALA A 117 -16.19 -16.56 6.40
C ALA A 117 -15.09 -16.13 7.38
N ALA A 118 -13.93 -16.77 7.35
CA ALA A 118 -12.82 -16.49 8.26
C ALA A 118 -12.26 -15.07 8.10
N VAL A 119 -12.09 -14.57 6.86
CA VAL A 119 -11.58 -13.20 6.66
C VAL A 119 -12.62 -12.13 6.96
N LEU A 120 -13.91 -12.41 6.76
CA LEU A 120 -14.99 -11.50 7.17
C LEU A 120 -15.07 -11.40 8.69
N ASP A 121 -14.91 -12.50 9.39
CA ASP A 121 -14.85 -12.54 10.84
C ASP A 121 -13.63 -11.79 11.38
N ALA A 122 -12.43 -12.08 10.85
CA ALA A 122 -11.20 -11.36 11.20
C ALA A 122 -11.29 -9.84 11.00
N MET A 123 -12.09 -9.38 10.03
CA MET A 123 -12.36 -7.97 9.74
C MET A 123 -13.58 -7.42 10.50
N ASP A 124 -14.24 -8.20 11.36
CA ASP A 124 -15.43 -7.79 12.11
C ASP A 124 -16.55 -7.30 11.17
N LEU A 125 -16.81 -8.09 10.12
CA LEU A 125 -17.84 -7.81 9.11
C LEU A 125 -18.90 -8.91 9.02
N THR A 126 -18.88 -9.92 9.88
CA THR A 126 -19.76 -11.10 9.83
C THR A 126 -21.24 -10.71 9.83
N GLU A 127 -21.65 -9.83 10.76
CA GLU A 127 -23.05 -9.42 10.94
C GLU A 127 -23.59 -8.61 9.76
N VAL A 128 -22.72 -7.96 9.02
CA VAL A 128 -23.09 -7.09 7.88
C VAL A 128 -22.73 -7.72 6.52
N ALA A 129 -22.15 -8.93 6.53
CA ALA A 129 -21.59 -9.58 5.35
C ALA A 129 -22.59 -9.72 4.18
N ASP A 130 -23.87 -9.89 4.47
CA ASP A 130 -24.92 -10.11 3.48
C ASP A 130 -25.68 -8.82 3.10
N ARG A 131 -25.21 -7.65 3.56
CA ARG A 131 -25.71 -6.34 3.14
C ARG A 131 -24.90 -5.82 1.94
N PRO A 132 -25.52 -5.05 1.00
CA PRO A 132 -24.78 -4.38 -0.08
C PRO A 132 -23.69 -3.46 0.46
N SER A 133 -22.46 -3.56 -0.09
CA SER A 133 -21.31 -2.82 0.43
C SER A 133 -21.43 -1.30 0.28
N LYS A 134 -22.27 -0.79 -0.63
CA LYS A 134 -22.63 0.64 -0.71
C LYS A 134 -23.26 1.20 0.58
N THR A 135 -23.73 0.34 1.49
CA THR A 135 -24.31 0.74 2.78
C THR A 135 -23.27 0.76 3.92
N TYR A 136 -22.01 0.43 3.61
CA TYR A 136 -20.95 0.38 4.58
C TYR A 136 -20.38 1.79 4.85
N SER A 137 -19.91 2.02 6.08
CA SER A 137 -19.11 3.21 6.39
C SER A 137 -17.74 3.13 5.70
N GLY A 138 -17.02 4.24 5.61
CA GLY A 138 -15.65 4.26 5.02
C GLY A 138 -14.71 3.24 5.67
N GLY A 139 -14.71 3.15 7.00
CA GLY A 139 -13.92 2.15 7.73
C GLY A 139 -14.36 0.71 7.45
N MET A 140 -15.66 0.45 7.31
CA MET A 140 -16.17 -0.87 6.92
C MET A 140 -15.76 -1.24 5.49
N VAL A 141 -15.79 -0.29 4.55
CA VAL A 141 -15.31 -0.52 3.17
C VAL A 141 -13.82 -0.86 3.20
N ARG A 142 -13.01 -0.13 3.96
CA ARG A 142 -11.57 -0.41 4.05
C ARG A 142 -11.30 -1.79 4.66
N ARG A 143 -12.03 -2.18 5.71
CA ARG A 143 -11.96 -3.55 6.27
C ARG A 143 -12.40 -4.62 5.27
N LEU A 144 -13.39 -4.33 4.43
CA LEU A 144 -13.80 -5.23 3.35
C LEU A 144 -12.70 -5.41 2.30
N GLU A 145 -12.00 -4.35 1.90
CA GLU A 145 -10.86 -4.42 0.97
C GLU A 145 -9.69 -5.22 1.56
N LEU A 146 -9.44 -5.08 2.87
CA LEU A 146 -8.48 -5.94 3.57
C LEU A 146 -8.93 -7.42 3.52
N ALA A 147 -10.21 -7.72 3.76
CA ALA A 147 -10.73 -9.08 3.65
C ALA A 147 -10.54 -9.64 2.22
N GLN A 148 -10.79 -8.84 1.18
CA GLN A 148 -10.54 -9.22 -0.21
C GLN A 148 -9.06 -9.53 -0.48
N ALA A 149 -8.15 -8.71 0.03
CA ALA A 149 -6.71 -8.90 -0.16
C ALA A 149 -6.16 -10.12 0.62
N LEU A 150 -6.80 -10.46 1.74
CA LEU A 150 -6.35 -11.53 2.64
C LEU A 150 -6.95 -12.90 2.34
N VAL A 151 -8.02 -12.98 1.54
CA VAL A 151 -8.75 -14.24 1.29
C VAL A 151 -7.90 -15.35 0.65
N SER A 152 -6.82 -14.98 -0.04
CA SER A 152 -5.84 -15.92 -0.61
C SER A 152 -4.71 -16.31 0.34
N ALA A 153 -4.74 -15.86 1.61
CA ALA A 153 -3.68 -16.04 2.58
C ALA A 153 -2.28 -15.62 2.04
N PRO A 154 -2.11 -14.34 1.66
CA PRO A 154 -0.86 -13.86 1.07
C PRO A 154 0.30 -13.90 2.05
N GLN A 155 1.54 -14.01 1.55
CA GLN A 155 2.75 -13.88 2.35
C GLN A 155 3.23 -12.44 2.51
N LEU A 156 2.83 -11.55 1.58
CA LEU A 156 3.12 -10.12 1.60
C LEU A 156 1.82 -9.33 1.36
N LEU A 157 1.40 -8.55 2.34
CA LEU A 157 0.31 -7.61 2.23
C LEU A 157 0.87 -6.23 1.87
N ILE A 158 0.36 -5.64 0.80
CA ILE A 158 0.77 -4.30 0.35
C ILE A 158 -0.43 -3.37 0.50
N LEU A 159 -0.23 -2.27 1.22
CA LEU A 159 -1.24 -1.28 1.56
C LEU A 159 -0.81 0.09 1.02
N ASP A 160 -1.53 0.61 0.03
CA ASP A 160 -1.24 1.94 -0.54
C ASP A 160 -2.13 2.99 0.14
N GLU A 161 -1.57 3.71 1.12
CA GLU A 161 -2.24 4.73 1.94
C GLU A 161 -3.55 4.24 2.57
N PRO A 162 -3.52 3.18 3.41
CA PRO A 162 -4.72 2.43 3.82
C PRO A 162 -5.70 3.21 4.69
N THR A 163 -5.26 4.27 5.34
CA THR A 163 -6.03 5.00 6.37
C THR A 163 -6.43 6.41 5.95
N VAL A 164 -6.05 6.81 4.73
CA VAL A 164 -6.42 8.14 4.20
C VAL A 164 -7.93 8.30 4.13
N GLY A 165 -8.41 9.40 4.73
CA GLY A 165 -9.85 9.73 4.76
C GLY A 165 -10.67 8.99 5.82
N LEU A 166 -10.03 8.20 6.68
CA LEU A 166 -10.67 7.59 7.84
C LEU A 166 -10.58 8.51 9.06
N ASP A 167 -11.61 8.48 9.89
CA ASP A 167 -11.55 9.05 11.23
C ASP A 167 -10.57 8.27 12.14
N PRO A 168 -10.13 8.84 13.28
CA PRO A 168 -9.16 8.17 14.15
C PRO A 168 -9.59 6.77 14.61
N VAL A 169 -10.83 6.59 15.01
CA VAL A 169 -11.34 5.29 15.50
C VAL A 169 -11.32 4.23 14.39
N ALA A 170 -11.74 4.60 13.17
CA ALA A 170 -11.70 3.70 12.03
C ALA A 170 -10.26 3.35 11.62
N ARG A 171 -9.33 4.30 11.73
CA ARG A 171 -7.89 4.10 11.48
C ARG A 171 -7.30 3.08 12.45
N ASP A 172 -7.49 3.32 13.76
CA ASP A 172 -6.99 2.42 14.80
C ASP A 172 -7.55 1.01 14.62
N GLY A 173 -8.87 0.89 14.32
CA GLY A 173 -9.50 -0.39 14.03
C GLY A 173 -8.92 -1.12 12.81
N VAL A 174 -8.43 -0.42 11.79
CA VAL A 174 -7.72 -1.01 10.64
C VAL A 174 -6.37 -1.58 11.08
N TRP A 175 -5.59 -0.81 11.83
CA TRP A 175 -4.28 -1.24 12.31
C TRP A 175 -4.36 -2.41 13.29
N ASP A 176 -5.33 -2.41 14.21
CA ASP A 176 -5.57 -3.53 15.14
C ASP A 176 -5.82 -4.85 14.39
N ARG A 177 -6.60 -4.82 13.30
CA ARG A 177 -6.87 -6.01 12.48
C ARG A 177 -5.63 -6.48 11.73
N ILE A 178 -4.84 -5.56 11.18
CA ILE A 178 -3.57 -5.89 10.52
C ILE A 178 -2.61 -6.53 11.53
N ALA A 179 -2.47 -5.95 12.72
CA ALA A 179 -1.61 -6.48 13.79
C ALA A 179 -2.05 -7.88 14.24
N ALA A 180 -3.36 -8.10 14.45
CA ALA A 180 -3.90 -9.39 14.85
C ALA A 180 -3.63 -10.48 13.80
N ILE A 181 -3.85 -10.20 12.51
CA ILE A 181 -3.59 -11.17 11.43
C ILE A 181 -2.10 -11.45 11.29
N ARG A 182 -1.26 -10.41 11.36
CA ARG A 182 0.19 -10.56 11.32
C ARG A 182 0.67 -11.46 12.47
N ALA A 183 0.21 -11.24 13.69
CA ALA A 183 0.55 -12.06 14.85
C ALA A 183 0.16 -13.53 14.65
N ALA A 184 -0.99 -13.79 14.02
CA ALA A 184 -1.49 -15.14 13.77
C ALA A 184 -0.78 -15.87 12.63
N THR A 185 -0.28 -15.15 11.61
CA THR A 185 0.18 -15.73 10.34
C THR A 185 1.67 -15.55 10.05
N GLY A 186 2.35 -14.61 10.72
CA GLY A 186 3.71 -14.19 10.38
C GLY A 186 3.81 -13.44 9.04
N MET A 187 2.69 -12.93 8.51
CA MET A 187 2.62 -12.21 7.24
C MET A 187 3.49 -10.93 7.27
N THR A 188 4.18 -10.66 6.18
CA THR A 188 4.90 -9.39 5.97
C THR A 188 3.95 -8.30 5.51
N VAL A 189 4.13 -7.06 5.97
CA VAL A 189 3.31 -5.92 5.57
C VAL A 189 4.21 -4.82 5.00
N LEU A 190 3.89 -4.34 3.79
CA LEU A 190 4.46 -3.14 3.21
C LEU A 190 3.36 -2.08 3.12
N VAL A 191 3.52 -0.98 3.83
CA VAL A 191 2.57 0.13 3.79
C VAL A 191 3.21 1.37 3.16
N THR A 192 2.46 2.07 2.31
CA THR A 192 2.81 3.43 1.94
C THR A 192 1.96 4.41 2.72
N THR A 193 2.57 5.48 3.22
CA THR A 193 1.86 6.58 3.86
C THR A 193 2.65 7.88 3.72
N HIS A 194 1.97 8.99 3.88
CA HIS A 194 2.60 10.30 4.08
C HIS A 194 2.42 10.79 5.53
N ALA A 195 1.68 10.05 6.36
CA ALA A 195 1.50 10.32 7.79
C ALA A 195 2.67 9.72 8.59
N MET A 196 3.63 10.57 8.95
CA MET A 196 4.85 10.13 9.65
C MET A 196 4.55 9.55 11.04
N GLN A 197 3.57 10.12 11.75
CA GLN A 197 3.15 9.62 13.06
C GLN A 197 2.61 8.18 12.97
N GLU A 198 1.76 7.88 11.98
CA GLU A 198 1.23 6.54 11.76
C GLU A 198 2.33 5.51 11.53
N ALA A 199 3.35 5.89 10.76
CA ALA A 199 4.49 5.03 10.51
C ALA A 199 5.37 4.84 11.75
N ASP A 200 5.53 5.87 12.57
CA ASP A 200 6.25 5.81 13.85
C ASP A 200 5.59 4.83 14.85
N GLU A 201 4.25 4.78 14.85
CA GLU A 201 3.46 3.93 15.74
C GLU A 201 3.40 2.46 15.29
N HIS A 202 3.39 2.20 13.98
CA HIS A 202 3.03 0.87 13.45
C HIS A 202 4.13 0.19 12.64
N CYS A 203 5.17 0.90 12.18
CA CYS A 203 6.23 0.32 11.37
C CYS A 203 7.47 -0.01 12.20
N GLU A 204 8.04 -1.20 12.00
CA GLU A 204 9.31 -1.60 12.62
C GLU A 204 10.50 -0.98 11.91
N ARG A 205 10.41 -0.82 10.57
CA ARG A 205 11.39 -0.13 9.74
C ARG A 205 10.67 0.73 8.72
N VAL A 206 11.32 1.81 8.32
CA VAL A 206 10.79 2.75 7.34
C VAL A 206 11.86 3.14 6.32
N ALA A 207 11.42 3.50 5.11
CA ALA A 207 12.23 4.16 4.11
C ALA A 207 11.59 5.50 3.71
N LEU A 208 12.33 6.58 3.83
CA LEU A 208 11.89 7.92 3.46
C LEU A 208 12.18 8.16 1.98
N MET A 209 11.14 8.28 1.18
CA MET A 209 11.23 8.44 -0.27
C MET A 209 10.95 9.90 -0.68
N HIS A 210 11.84 10.47 -1.49
CA HIS A 210 11.66 11.81 -2.06
C HIS A 210 12.22 11.87 -3.47
N ARG A 211 11.43 12.40 -4.43
CA ARG A 211 11.81 12.54 -5.84
C ARG A 211 12.38 11.26 -6.45
N GLY A 212 11.69 10.16 -6.24
CA GLY A 212 12.05 8.86 -6.81
C GLY A 212 13.19 8.10 -6.12
N ARG A 213 13.77 8.63 -5.04
CA ARG A 213 14.93 8.03 -4.35
C ARG A 213 14.67 7.84 -2.86
N ILE A 214 15.23 6.77 -2.28
CA ILE A 214 15.31 6.63 -0.82
C ILE A 214 16.34 7.63 -0.28
N ARG A 215 15.99 8.38 0.76
CA ARG A 215 16.81 9.38 1.41
C ARG A 215 17.35 8.93 2.76
N ALA A 216 16.57 8.15 3.48
CA ALA A 216 16.96 7.51 4.73
C ALA A 216 16.17 6.21 4.89
N GLN A 217 16.73 5.23 5.59
CA GLN A 217 16.10 3.97 5.92
C GLN A 217 16.63 3.46 7.25
N GLY A 218 15.75 2.95 8.12
CA GLY A 218 16.08 2.40 9.43
C GLY A 218 14.83 2.19 10.26
N SER A 219 14.96 1.82 11.52
CA SER A 219 13.84 1.88 12.45
C SER A 219 13.48 3.34 12.76
N PRO A 220 12.21 3.65 13.06
CA PRO A 220 11.81 5.00 13.46
C PRO A 220 12.66 5.56 14.59
N GLY A 221 12.98 4.73 15.60
CA GLY A 221 13.83 5.12 16.72
C GLY A 221 15.25 5.52 16.28
N GLU A 222 15.96 4.65 15.53
CA GLU A 222 17.31 4.94 15.03
C GLU A 222 17.36 6.22 14.21
N LEU A 223 16.36 6.44 13.34
CA LEU A 223 16.31 7.64 12.49
C LEU A 223 16.09 8.92 13.31
N LYS A 224 15.25 8.87 14.36
CA LYS A 224 15.01 10.00 15.28
C LYS A 224 16.22 10.27 16.15
N ASP A 225 16.82 9.26 16.75
CA ASP A 225 17.96 9.37 17.66
C ASP A 225 19.19 9.99 16.96
N ALA A 226 19.36 9.75 15.66
CA ALA A 226 20.41 10.36 14.85
C ALA A 226 20.29 11.89 14.73
N LEU A 227 19.11 12.48 14.97
CA LEU A 227 18.86 13.93 14.97
C LEU A 227 18.82 14.52 16.37
N GLY A 228 18.42 13.76 17.37
CA GLY A 228 18.32 14.19 18.76
C GLY A 228 17.11 13.62 19.50
N PRO A 229 17.07 13.77 20.85
CA PRO A 229 16.09 13.06 21.70
C PRO A 229 14.63 13.44 21.48
N ASP A 230 14.35 14.64 20.97
CA ASP A 230 12.99 15.15 20.74
C ASP A 230 12.61 15.14 19.26
N ALA A 231 13.42 14.53 18.39
CA ALA A 231 13.18 14.53 16.96
C ALA A 231 11.99 13.63 16.59
N THR A 232 11.22 14.08 15.60
CA THR A 232 10.13 13.33 14.99
C THR A 232 10.53 12.77 13.63
N LEU A 233 9.79 11.82 13.06
CA LEU A 233 10.03 11.38 11.68
C LEU A 233 9.81 12.51 10.65
N ASP A 234 8.97 13.51 10.95
CA ASP A 234 8.84 14.71 10.14
C ASP A 234 10.13 15.53 10.12
N ASP A 235 10.82 15.64 11.25
CA ASP A 235 12.11 16.33 11.33
C ASP A 235 13.19 15.56 10.58
N VAL A 236 13.23 14.24 10.71
CA VAL A 236 14.11 13.37 9.90
C VAL A 236 13.86 13.58 8.41
N PHE A 237 12.60 13.59 7.99
CA PHE A 237 12.26 13.83 6.59
C PHE A 237 12.74 15.21 6.12
N ARG A 238 12.48 16.28 6.88
CA ARG A 238 12.93 17.65 6.56
C ARG A 238 14.46 17.74 6.49
N HIS A 239 15.18 17.08 7.41
CA HIS A 239 16.64 17.06 7.40
C HIS A 239 17.19 16.47 6.10
N HIS A 240 16.65 15.33 5.65
CA HIS A 240 17.14 14.63 4.46
C HIS A 240 16.65 15.20 3.13
N THR A 241 15.62 16.04 3.13
CA THR A 241 15.01 16.58 1.90
C THR A 241 15.11 18.09 1.76
N GLY A 242 15.57 18.78 2.81
CA GLY A 242 15.59 20.26 2.87
C GLY A 242 14.16 20.79 2.77
N ASN A 243 13.57 21.34 3.80
CA ASN A 243 12.23 22.02 3.93
C ASN A 243 11.14 21.77 2.84
N ALA A 244 11.21 20.68 2.11
CA ALA A 244 10.38 20.40 0.93
C ALA A 244 8.93 19.94 1.22
N LEU A 245 8.47 19.99 2.49
CA LEU A 245 7.08 19.67 2.84
C LEU A 245 6.09 20.84 2.62
N THR A 246 6.59 22.05 2.36
CA THR A 246 5.77 23.27 2.28
C THR A 246 5.84 23.95 0.91
N GLY A 247 5.59 23.27 -0.20
CA GLY A 247 5.81 23.97 -1.46
C GLY A 247 4.99 23.59 -2.69
N ASP A 248 4.31 22.47 -2.77
CA ASP A 248 3.76 22.02 -4.06
C ASP A 248 2.24 21.83 -4.15
N ASN A 249 1.45 22.26 -3.15
CA ASN A 249 -0.02 22.08 -3.21
C ASN A 249 -0.82 23.22 -3.85
N GLU A 250 -0.20 24.33 -4.28
CA GLU A 250 -0.99 25.47 -4.82
C GLU A 250 -0.99 25.65 -6.34
N ASN A 251 -0.15 24.95 -7.11
CA ASN A 251 -0.03 25.25 -8.56
C ASN A 251 -0.42 24.12 -9.54
N GLY A 252 -0.77 22.92 -9.09
CA GLY A 252 -1.15 21.79 -9.97
C GLY A 252 -2.64 21.79 -10.38
N GLY A 253 -3.54 22.19 -9.50
CA GLY A 253 -4.99 22.00 -9.68
C GLY A 253 -5.69 22.99 -10.63
N MET A 254 -5.13 24.17 -10.89
CA MET A 254 -5.82 25.21 -11.66
C MET A 254 -5.45 25.26 -13.16
N ARG A 255 -4.35 24.64 -13.58
CA ARG A 255 -3.94 24.60 -15.00
C ARG A 255 -4.64 23.50 -15.79
N ASP A 256 -4.89 22.34 -15.19
CA ASP A 256 -5.52 21.20 -15.89
C ASP A 256 -7.02 21.40 -16.12
N VAL A 257 -7.74 22.09 -15.24
CA VAL A 257 -9.17 22.39 -15.41
C VAL A 257 -9.41 23.40 -16.56
N ARG A 258 -8.45 24.30 -16.82
CA ARG A 258 -8.54 25.24 -17.95
C ARG A 258 -8.19 24.60 -19.30
N ALA A 259 -7.30 23.61 -19.33
CA ALA A 259 -6.97 22.88 -20.55
C ALA A 259 -8.15 21.98 -20.99
N ALA A 260 -8.78 21.26 -20.08
CA ALA A 260 -9.94 20.41 -20.37
C ALA A 260 -11.16 21.22 -20.89
N ARG A 261 -11.41 22.43 -20.39
CA ARG A 261 -12.49 23.30 -20.87
C ARG A 261 -12.24 23.91 -22.25
N ARG A 262 -11.00 24.03 -22.72
CA ARG A 262 -10.67 24.52 -24.07
C ARG A 262 -10.88 23.44 -25.14
N THR A 263 -10.67 22.17 -24.81
CA THR A 263 -10.86 21.05 -25.76
C THR A 263 -12.35 20.77 -25.98
N ALA A 264 -13.20 20.90 -24.96
CA ALA A 264 -14.64 20.70 -25.07
C ALA A 264 -15.39 21.78 -25.88
N ARG A 265 -14.79 22.96 -26.09
CA ARG A 265 -15.37 24.05 -26.92
C ARG A 265 -14.99 24.02 -28.41
N ARG A 266 -14.17 23.03 -28.84
CA ARG A 266 -13.73 22.90 -30.25
C ARG A 266 -14.37 21.73 -31.01
N VAL A 267 -15.26 20.99 -30.37
CA VAL A 267 -15.97 19.83 -30.96
C VAL A 267 -17.50 20.01 -30.81
N GLY A 268 -17.99 21.24 -30.79
CA GLY A 268 -19.41 21.57 -30.88
C GLY A 268 -19.65 22.60 -31.95
#